data_43ae1454b7bacb2cf983b43970839117
#
_entry.id   43ae1454b7bacb2cf983b43970839117
#
_cell.length_a   1.000
_cell.length_b   1.000
_cell.length_c   1.000
_cell.angle_alpha   90.00
_cell.angle_beta   90.00
_cell.angle_gamma   90.00
#
_symmetry.space_group_name_H-M   'P 1'
#
loop_
_entity.id
_entity.type
_entity.pdbx_description
1 polymer ?
#
loop_
_entity_poly.entity_id
_entity_poly.type
_entity_poly.pdbx_seq_one_letter_code
_entity_poly.pdbx_strand_id
1 'polypeptide(L)'
;GWVGRKGGVFGFLNVWGLNLDVGVKGSDSIKKVGKWAAPILLTVGVCLMLWTLPKIDLMEVLATPANRPEDDFAFPYLLAGVTAMVGFWATLSLNIPDFSRFVKSQKDQIVGQVIGLPLTMLFFASLGVILTSASTVLVDETISDPINLIGKIGDPIVVGIAMILIIVATLSTNSAANIVSPTNDFQNLAPKF
;
A
#
# COMPACT_ATOMS: atom_id res chain seq x y z
N GLY A 1 -20.27 -0.39 18.52
CA GLY A 1 -21.70 -0.63 18.50
C GLY A 1 -22.13 -1.58 17.37
N TRP A 2 -23.39 -2.01 17.41
CA TRP A 2 -23.96 -3.01 16.47
C TRP A 2 -24.00 -2.51 15.02
N VAL A 3 -24.18 -1.22 14.80
CA VAL A 3 -24.19 -0.57 13.46
C VAL A 3 -22.79 -0.61 12.83
N GLY A 4 -21.74 -0.34 13.60
CA GLY A 4 -20.35 -0.43 13.10
C GLY A 4 -19.97 -1.85 12.68
N ARG A 5 -20.43 -2.88 13.40
CA ARG A 5 -20.16 -4.28 13.06
C ARG A 5 -20.88 -4.71 11.77
N LYS A 6 -22.13 -4.29 11.55
CA LYS A 6 -22.88 -4.56 10.32
C LYS A 6 -22.28 -3.83 9.11
N GLY A 7 -21.90 -2.57 9.29
CA GLY A 7 -21.21 -1.80 8.25
C GLY A 7 -19.86 -2.42 7.87
N GLY A 8 -19.10 -2.89 8.84
CA GLY A 8 -17.84 -3.59 8.60
C GLY A 8 -18.01 -4.90 7.82
N VAL A 9 -19.00 -5.72 8.18
CA VAL A 9 -19.32 -6.96 7.45
C VAL A 9 -19.78 -6.67 6.02
N PHE A 10 -20.65 -5.67 5.84
CA PHE A 10 -21.11 -5.26 4.52
C PHE A 10 -19.94 -4.75 3.66
N GLY A 11 -19.07 -3.91 4.20
CA GLY A 11 -17.87 -3.43 3.53
C GLY A 11 -16.93 -4.57 3.14
N PHE A 12 -16.67 -5.50 4.06
CA PHE A 12 -15.86 -6.70 3.79
C PHE A 12 -16.44 -7.53 2.64
N LEU A 13 -17.73 -7.85 2.66
CA LEU A 13 -18.38 -8.65 1.61
C LEU A 13 -18.32 -7.96 0.25
N ASN A 14 -18.46 -6.63 0.19
CA ASN A 14 -18.32 -5.88 -1.06
C ASN A 14 -16.89 -5.94 -1.60
N VAL A 15 -15.88 -5.67 -0.78
CA VAL A 15 -14.48 -5.74 -1.21
C VAL A 15 -14.11 -7.16 -1.63
N TRP A 16 -14.57 -8.17 -0.89
CA TRP A 16 -14.38 -9.58 -1.23
C TRP A 16 -15.05 -9.94 -2.56
N GLY A 17 -16.32 -9.52 -2.77
CA GLY A 17 -17.03 -9.72 -4.03
C GLY A 17 -16.34 -9.05 -5.22
N LEU A 18 -15.83 -7.84 -5.06
CA LEU A 18 -15.06 -7.15 -6.09
C LEU A 18 -13.76 -7.88 -6.43
N ASN A 19 -13.05 -8.40 -5.42
CA ASN A 19 -11.85 -9.22 -5.65
C ASN A 19 -12.17 -10.51 -6.43
N LEU A 20 -13.27 -11.17 -6.09
CA LEU A 20 -13.75 -12.35 -6.85
C LEU A 20 -14.10 -11.98 -8.30
N ASP A 21 -14.84 -10.89 -8.51
CA ASP A 21 -15.22 -10.43 -9.85
C ASP A 21 -13.98 -10.14 -10.73
N VAL A 22 -12.98 -9.46 -10.17
CA VAL A 22 -11.71 -9.20 -10.85
C VAL A 22 -10.96 -10.51 -11.14
N GLY A 23 -10.93 -11.43 -10.18
CA GLY A 23 -10.27 -12.74 -10.32
C GLY A 23 -10.93 -13.61 -11.38
N VAL A 24 -12.27 -13.72 -11.38
CA VAL A 24 -13.04 -14.49 -12.35
C VAL A 24 -12.92 -13.92 -13.77
N LYS A 25 -12.85 -12.60 -13.90
CA LYS A 25 -12.60 -11.94 -15.20
C LYS A 25 -11.17 -12.13 -15.72
N GLY A 26 -10.29 -12.67 -14.90
CA GLY A 26 -8.96 -13.12 -15.26
C GLY A 26 -7.91 -12.02 -15.40
N SER A 27 -6.75 -12.43 -15.94
CA SER A 27 -5.53 -11.62 -15.99
C SER A 27 -5.68 -10.26 -16.67
N ASP A 28 -6.57 -10.12 -17.64
CA ASP A 28 -6.77 -8.84 -18.35
C ASP A 28 -7.47 -7.81 -17.48
N SER A 29 -8.40 -8.22 -16.62
CA SER A 29 -9.01 -7.35 -15.61
C SER A 29 -7.97 -6.87 -14.58
N ILE A 30 -7.16 -7.78 -14.08
CA ILE A 30 -6.08 -7.48 -13.12
C ILE A 30 -5.09 -6.48 -13.72
N LYS A 31 -4.66 -6.69 -14.98
CA LYS A 31 -3.79 -5.76 -15.70
C LYS A 31 -4.42 -4.37 -15.87
N LYS A 32 -5.72 -4.29 -16.18
CA LYS A 32 -6.43 -3.01 -16.31
C LYS A 32 -6.50 -2.27 -14.99
N VAL A 33 -6.86 -2.97 -13.91
CA VAL A 33 -6.89 -2.37 -12.55
C VAL A 33 -5.51 -1.85 -12.17
N GLY A 34 -4.45 -2.65 -12.32
CA GLY A 34 -3.08 -2.25 -12.00
C GLY A 34 -2.59 -1.08 -12.84
N LYS A 35 -2.91 -1.04 -14.14
CA LYS A 35 -2.52 0.04 -15.05
C LYS A 35 -3.04 1.41 -14.61
N TRP A 36 -4.26 1.48 -14.08
CA TRP A 36 -4.88 2.73 -13.62
C TRP A 36 -4.61 3.02 -12.14
N ALA A 37 -4.56 1.99 -11.30
CA ALA A 37 -4.31 2.15 -9.87
C ALA A 37 -2.96 2.81 -9.59
N ALA A 38 -1.88 2.38 -10.25
CA ALA A 38 -0.53 2.89 -9.99
C ALA A 38 -0.41 4.40 -10.23
N PRO A 39 -0.77 4.97 -11.42
CA PRO A 39 -0.69 6.41 -11.62
C PRO A 39 -1.65 7.20 -10.72
N ILE A 40 -2.83 6.68 -10.42
CA ILE A 40 -3.78 7.32 -9.50
C ILE A 40 -3.16 7.42 -8.10
N LEU A 41 -2.66 6.31 -7.56
CA LEU A 41 -2.08 6.28 -6.22
C LEU A 41 -0.83 7.15 -6.10
N LEU A 42 0.04 7.15 -7.12
CA LEU A 42 1.21 8.05 -7.17
C LEU A 42 0.78 9.52 -7.18
N THR A 43 -0.19 9.88 -8.02
CA THR A 43 -0.70 11.25 -8.08
C THR A 43 -1.27 11.69 -6.74
N VAL A 44 -2.08 10.84 -6.10
CA VAL A 44 -2.63 11.15 -4.77
C VAL A 44 -1.54 11.25 -3.72
N GLY A 45 -0.54 10.36 -3.74
CA GLY A 45 0.61 10.43 -2.84
C GLY A 45 1.37 11.75 -3.00
N VAL A 46 1.62 12.19 -4.25
CA VAL A 46 2.25 13.49 -4.52
C VAL A 46 1.38 14.64 -4.03
N CYS A 47 0.07 14.62 -4.30
CA CYS A 47 -0.85 15.65 -3.82
C CYS A 47 -0.88 15.75 -2.29
N LEU A 48 -0.90 14.60 -1.60
CA LEU A 48 -0.83 14.57 -0.13
C LEU A 48 0.50 15.12 0.38
N MET A 49 1.61 14.78 -0.25
CA MET A 49 2.92 15.32 0.10
C MET A 49 2.93 16.85 -0.05
N LEU A 50 2.51 17.37 -1.20
CA LEU A 50 2.44 18.80 -1.48
C LEU A 50 1.47 19.55 -0.56
N TRP A 51 0.41 18.89 -0.12
CA TRP A 51 -0.54 19.46 0.83
C TRP A 51 0.00 19.50 2.26
N THR A 52 0.80 18.50 2.64
CA THR A 52 1.30 18.35 4.02
C THR A 52 2.55 19.18 4.27
N LEU A 53 3.52 19.19 3.33
CA LEU A 53 4.82 19.85 3.50
C LEU A 53 4.74 21.34 3.92
N PRO A 54 3.82 22.18 3.39
CA PRO A 54 3.70 23.57 3.82
C PRO A 54 3.15 23.76 5.25
N LYS A 55 2.61 22.70 5.86
CA LYS A 55 1.95 22.75 7.17
C LYS A 55 2.82 22.27 8.31
N ILE A 56 4.00 21.73 7.99
CA ILE A 56 4.93 21.17 8.96
C ILE A 56 6.32 21.80 8.77
N ASP A 57 7.08 21.88 9.82
CA ASP A 57 8.53 22.10 9.72
C ASP A 57 9.21 20.75 9.46
N LEU A 58 9.65 20.53 8.22
CA LEU A 58 10.29 19.28 7.83
C LEU A 58 11.58 19.01 8.62
N MET A 59 12.30 20.07 9.00
CA MET A 59 13.52 19.94 9.79
C MET A 59 13.19 19.50 11.22
N GLU A 60 12.14 20.02 11.80
CA GLU A 60 11.63 19.59 13.11
C GLU A 60 11.19 18.12 13.08
N VAL A 61 10.42 17.74 12.05
CA VAL A 61 10.00 16.34 11.84
C VAL A 61 11.20 15.39 11.74
N LEU A 62 12.23 15.75 10.97
CA LEU A 62 13.44 14.93 10.80
C LEU A 62 14.32 14.92 12.05
N ALA A 63 14.28 15.97 12.86
CA ALA A 63 15.01 16.07 14.12
C ALA A 63 14.27 15.40 15.29
N THR A 64 12.99 15.04 15.11
CA THR A 64 12.19 14.38 16.17
C THR A 64 12.86 13.05 16.56
N PRO A 65 13.19 12.85 17.84
CA PRO A 65 13.79 11.61 18.30
C PRO A 65 12.88 10.40 18.00
N ALA A 66 13.50 9.27 17.67
CA ALA A 66 12.77 8.03 17.52
C ALA A 66 12.06 7.68 18.85
N ASN A 67 10.80 7.24 18.76
CA ASN A 67 10.04 6.79 19.93
C ASN A 67 10.56 5.43 20.43
N ARG A 68 11.72 5.47 21.11
CA ARG A 68 12.41 4.33 21.73
C ARG A 68 12.99 4.78 23.05
N PRO A 69 13.22 3.86 24.01
CA PRO A 69 13.97 4.17 25.22
C PRO A 69 15.35 4.76 24.88
N GLU A 70 15.75 5.83 25.57
CA GLU A 70 17.01 6.56 25.27
C GLU A 70 18.25 5.67 25.43
N ASP A 71 18.19 4.70 26.35
CA ASP A 71 19.30 3.78 26.64
C ASP A 71 19.34 2.54 25.73
N ASP A 72 18.39 2.38 24.83
CA ASP A 72 18.33 1.22 23.97
C ASP A 72 19.17 1.36 22.71
N PHE A 73 19.95 0.32 22.44
CA PHE A 73 20.76 0.24 21.23
C PHE A 73 19.85 0.20 19.98
N ALA A 74 20.15 1.02 18.97
CA ALA A 74 19.31 1.18 17.77
C ALA A 74 19.26 -0.07 16.89
N PHE A 75 20.25 -0.97 16.96
CA PHE A 75 20.38 -2.11 16.05
C PHE A 75 19.21 -3.12 16.12
N PRO A 76 18.66 -3.51 17.28
CA PRO A 76 17.49 -4.40 17.33
C PRO A 76 16.27 -3.82 16.62
N TYR A 77 16.04 -2.50 16.76
CA TYR A 77 14.91 -1.82 16.07
C TYR A 77 15.13 -1.76 14.56
N LEU A 78 16.34 -1.48 14.12
CA LEU A 78 16.71 -1.52 12.71
C LEU A 78 16.52 -2.93 12.13
N LEU A 79 16.98 -3.96 12.83
CA LEU A 79 16.85 -5.35 12.41
C LEU A 79 15.38 -5.77 12.32
N ALA A 80 14.55 -5.40 13.31
CA ALA A 80 13.13 -5.65 13.31
C ALA A 80 12.44 -4.97 12.13
N GLY A 81 12.79 -3.71 11.83
CA GLY A 81 12.28 -2.96 10.69
C GLY A 81 12.66 -3.59 9.35
N VAL A 82 13.92 -3.98 9.17
CA VAL A 82 14.39 -4.69 7.98
C VAL A 82 13.66 -6.02 7.82
N THR A 83 13.51 -6.79 8.90
CA THR A 83 12.80 -8.08 8.89
C THR A 83 11.32 -7.90 8.51
N ALA A 84 10.67 -6.86 9.03
CA ALA A 84 9.30 -6.52 8.67
C ALA A 84 9.17 -6.17 7.18
N MET A 85 10.09 -5.39 6.62
CA MET A 85 10.11 -5.05 5.19
C MET A 85 10.35 -6.29 4.30
N VAL A 86 11.29 -7.16 4.69
CA VAL A 86 11.51 -8.44 3.98
C VAL A 86 10.26 -9.31 4.06
N GLY A 87 9.62 -9.41 5.23
CA GLY A 87 8.39 -10.19 5.43
C GLY A 87 7.23 -9.67 4.60
N PHE A 88 7.10 -8.35 4.45
CA PHE A 88 6.06 -7.72 3.65
C PHE A 88 6.11 -8.14 2.16
N TRP A 89 7.32 -8.36 1.61
CA TRP A 89 7.53 -8.73 0.21
C TRP A 89 7.91 -10.21 0.00
N ALA A 90 8.00 -11.00 1.05
CA ALA A 90 8.55 -12.36 1.00
C ALA A 90 7.86 -13.28 -0.03
N THR A 91 6.54 -13.25 -0.10
CA THR A 91 5.76 -14.06 -1.04
C THR A 91 6.01 -13.69 -2.49
N LEU A 92 6.14 -12.40 -2.79
CA LEU A 92 6.38 -11.91 -4.15
C LEU A 92 7.77 -12.24 -4.67
N SER A 93 8.76 -12.44 -3.82
CA SER A 93 10.12 -12.81 -4.24
C SER A 93 10.16 -14.17 -4.95
N LEU A 94 9.31 -15.11 -4.54
CA LEU A 94 9.17 -16.42 -5.19
C LEU A 94 8.31 -16.36 -6.47
N ASN A 95 7.40 -15.41 -6.53
CA ASN A 95 6.37 -15.31 -7.57
C ASN A 95 6.69 -14.25 -8.65
N ILE A 96 7.87 -13.65 -8.61
CA ILE A 96 8.32 -12.69 -9.63
C ILE A 96 8.19 -13.23 -11.06
N PRO A 97 8.46 -14.51 -11.38
CA PRO A 97 8.26 -15.05 -12.72
C PRO A 97 6.84 -14.93 -13.26
N ASP A 98 5.82 -14.94 -12.39
CA ASP A 98 4.43 -14.79 -12.81
C ASP A 98 4.14 -13.43 -13.44
N PHE A 99 4.89 -12.42 -13.04
CA PHE A 99 4.80 -11.06 -13.58
C PHE A 99 5.82 -10.82 -14.70
N SER A 100 7.05 -11.28 -14.53
CA SER A 100 8.15 -11.00 -15.44
C SER A 100 8.03 -11.75 -16.77
N ARG A 101 7.31 -12.88 -16.85
CA ARG A 101 7.04 -13.61 -18.08
C ARG A 101 6.36 -12.80 -19.20
N PHE A 102 5.72 -11.68 -18.85
CA PHE A 102 5.08 -10.78 -19.82
C PHE A 102 5.98 -9.65 -20.30
N VAL A 103 7.20 -9.55 -19.79
CA VAL A 103 8.13 -8.48 -20.13
C VAL A 103 8.81 -8.78 -21.47
N LYS A 104 8.98 -7.77 -22.31
CA LYS A 104 9.51 -7.91 -23.67
C LYS A 104 11.02 -8.16 -23.73
N SER A 105 11.76 -7.67 -22.74
CA SER A 105 13.21 -7.83 -22.68
C SER A 105 13.72 -7.89 -21.25
N GLN A 106 14.88 -8.52 -21.05
CA GLN A 106 15.56 -8.57 -19.75
C GLN A 106 15.92 -7.16 -19.25
N LYS A 107 16.26 -6.24 -20.16
CA LYS A 107 16.56 -4.85 -19.82
C LYS A 107 15.33 -4.15 -19.23
N ASP A 108 14.16 -4.32 -19.86
CA ASP A 108 12.90 -3.72 -19.36
C ASP A 108 12.54 -4.28 -17.99
N GLN A 109 12.79 -5.57 -17.77
CA GLN A 109 12.59 -6.21 -16.47
C GLN A 109 13.47 -5.58 -15.38
N ILE A 110 14.78 -5.48 -15.63
CA ILE A 110 15.74 -4.91 -14.67
C ILE A 110 15.39 -3.47 -14.38
N VAL A 111 15.18 -2.65 -15.40
CA VAL A 111 14.82 -1.22 -15.24
C VAL A 111 13.50 -1.09 -14.48
N GLY A 112 12.48 -1.88 -14.84
CA GLY A 112 11.18 -1.85 -14.18
C GLY A 112 11.26 -2.24 -12.70
N GLN A 113 12.06 -3.23 -12.35
CA GLN A 113 12.24 -3.65 -10.95
C GLN A 113 13.05 -2.63 -10.14
N VAL A 114 14.14 -2.11 -10.70
CA VAL A 114 15.01 -1.14 -10.02
C VAL A 114 14.28 0.20 -9.77
N ILE A 115 13.51 0.68 -10.74
CA ILE A 115 12.75 1.93 -10.58
C ILE A 115 11.45 1.67 -9.83
N GLY A 116 10.73 0.61 -10.20
CA GLY A 116 9.39 0.34 -9.69
C GLY A 116 9.36 0.04 -8.21
N LEU A 117 10.23 -0.81 -7.70
CA LEU A 117 10.17 -1.23 -6.30
C LEU A 117 10.92 -0.29 -5.34
N PRO A 118 12.24 -0.08 -5.44
CA PRO A 118 12.95 0.73 -4.45
C PRO A 118 12.48 2.19 -4.42
N LEU A 119 12.26 2.80 -5.58
CA LEU A 119 11.91 4.22 -5.64
C LEU A 119 10.49 4.49 -5.14
N THR A 120 9.52 3.66 -5.54
CA THR A 120 8.14 3.82 -5.05
C THR A 120 8.01 3.46 -3.57
N MET A 121 8.73 2.46 -3.09
CA MET A 121 8.76 2.12 -1.65
C MET A 121 9.37 3.24 -0.82
N LEU A 122 10.48 3.83 -1.26
CA LEU A 122 11.08 4.99 -0.59
C LEU A 122 10.10 6.16 -0.54
N PHE A 123 9.43 6.46 -1.66
CA PHE A 123 8.45 7.54 -1.73
C PHE A 123 7.28 7.31 -0.76
N PHE A 124 6.63 6.14 -0.78
CA PHE A 124 5.50 5.87 0.09
C PHE A 124 5.89 5.70 1.56
N ALA A 125 7.07 5.15 1.86
CA ALA A 125 7.59 5.11 3.22
C ALA A 125 7.85 6.53 3.76
N SER A 126 8.48 7.40 2.97
CA SER A 126 8.69 8.80 3.34
C SER A 126 7.36 9.54 3.54
N LEU A 127 6.39 9.33 2.66
CA LEU A 127 5.06 9.89 2.80
C LEU A 127 4.39 9.42 4.10
N GLY A 128 4.49 8.14 4.43
CA GLY A 128 3.95 7.58 5.68
C GLY A 128 4.57 8.24 6.93
N VAL A 129 5.89 8.39 6.96
CA VAL A 129 6.59 9.07 8.06
C VAL A 129 6.14 10.53 8.17
N ILE A 130 6.12 11.26 7.06
CA ILE A 130 5.71 12.68 7.03
C ILE A 130 4.27 12.84 7.49
N LEU A 131 3.34 12.02 7.00
CA LEU A 131 1.92 12.09 7.39
C LEU A 131 1.70 11.74 8.86
N THR A 132 2.40 10.72 9.37
CA THR A 132 2.33 10.34 10.80
C THR A 132 2.86 11.47 11.68
N SER A 133 3.98 12.06 11.32
CA SER A 133 4.52 13.20 12.08
C SER A 133 3.66 14.45 11.94
N ALA A 134 3.10 14.72 10.76
CA ALA A 134 2.18 15.82 10.55
C ALA A 134 0.88 15.67 11.35
N SER A 135 0.46 14.44 11.67
CA SER A 135 -0.75 14.22 12.46
C SER A 135 -0.66 14.81 13.86
N THR A 136 0.53 14.86 14.46
CA THR A 136 0.75 15.51 15.76
C THR A 136 0.49 17.01 15.71
N VAL A 137 0.81 17.65 14.58
CA VAL A 137 0.61 19.10 14.38
C VAL A 137 -0.84 19.41 13.94
N LEU A 138 -1.44 18.52 13.15
CA LEU A 138 -2.75 18.77 12.53
C LEU A 138 -3.93 18.38 13.44
N VAL A 139 -3.77 17.37 14.29
CA VAL A 139 -4.85 16.80 15.12
C VAL A 139 -4.44 16.54 16.58
N ASP A 140 -3.27 17.05 16.99
CA ASP A 140 -2.70 16.89 18.34
C ASP A 140 -2.55 15.44 18.82
N GLU A 141 -2.51 14.48 17.89
CA GLU A 141 -2.35 13.06 18.18
C GLU A 141 -1.43 12.40 17.14
N THR A 142 -0.56 11.49 17.57
CA THR A 142 0.25 10.68 16.65
C THR A 142 -0.60 9.57 16.06
N ILE A 143 -1.01 9.72 14.80
CA ILE A 143 -1.84 8.75 14.08
C ILE A 143 -1.04 8.15 12.94
N SER A 144 -0.67 6.88 13.09
CA SER A 144 0.06 6.12 12.06
C SER A 144 -0.85 5.42 11.05
N ASP A 145 -2.12 5.20 11.41
CA ASP A 145 -3.10 4.59 10.52
C ASP A 145 -3.75 5.66 9.63
N PRO A 146 -3.56 5.61 8.30
CA PRO A 146 -4.11 6.59 7.38
C PRO A 146 -5.65 6.65 7.39
N ILE A 147 -6.34 5.54 7.69
CA ILE A 147 -7.81 5.51 7.77
C ILE A 147 -8.29 6.35 8.94
N ASN A 148 -7.66 6.19 10.10
CA ASN A 148 -7.97 6.96 11.29
C ASN A 148 -7.64 8.44 11.10
N LEU A 149 -6.51 8.75 10.46
CA LEU A 149 -6.12 10.13 10.14
C LEU A 149 -7.16 10.82 9.25
N ILE A 150 -7.57 10.16 8.17
CA ILE A 150 -8.59 10.67 7.24
C ILE A 150 -9.91 10.87 7.96
N GLY A 151 -10.32 9.93 8.83
CA GLY A 151 -11.52 10.05 9.65
C GLY A 151 -11.51 11.27 10.60
N LYS A 152 -10.33 11.66 11.10
CA LYS A 152 -10.15 12.84 11.95
C LYS A 152 -10.21 14.17 11.18
N ILE A 153 -9.86 14.21 9.91
CA ILE A 153 -9.97 15.40 9.05
C ILE A 153 -11.43 15.84 8.94
N GLY A 154 -12.37 14.90 8.97
CA GLY A 154 -13.80 15.17 9.18
C GLY A 154 -14.56 15.75 7.98
N ASP A 155 -13.90 16.12 6.89
CA ASP A 155 -14.59 16.57 5.66
C ASP A 155 -15.15 15.35 4.89
N PRO A 156 -16.50 15.25 4.73
CA PRO A 156 -17.13 14.06 4.12
C PRO A 156 -16.68 13.80 2.69
N ILE A 157 -16.33 14.84 1.92
CA ILE A 157 -15.90 14.71 0.53
C ILE A 157 -14.48 14.15 0.50
N VAL A 158 -13.58 14.70 1.31
CA VAL A 158 -12.19 14.23 1.43
C VAL A 158 -12.17 12.78 1.93
N VAL A 159 -12.95 12.46 2.95
CA VAL A 159 -13.11 11.10 3.47
C VAL A 159 -13.63 10.15 2.39
N GLY A 160 -14.66 10.53 1.65
CA GLY A 160 -15.23 9.72 0.58
C GLY A 160 -14.23 9.41 -0.54
N ILE A 161 -13.50 10.42 -1.02
CA ILE A 161 -12.46 10.26 -2.04
C ILE A 161 -11.35 9.35 -1.52
N ALA A 162 -10.86 9.56 -0.31
CA ALA A 162 -9.80 8.78 0.29
C ALA A 162 -10.20 7.30 0.48
N MET A 163 -11.45 7.03 0.89
CA MET A 163 -11.96 5.65 1.01
C MET A 163 -12.03 4.95 -0.35
N ILE A 164 -12.45 5.63 -1.42
CA ILE A 164 -12.44 5.07 -2.77
C ILE A 164 -11.00 4.73 -3.19
N LEU A 165 -10.04 5.60 -2.91
CA LEU A 165 -8.63 5.37 -3.23
C LEU A 165 -8.06 4.18 -2.45
N ILE A 166 -8.40 4.03 -1.18
CA ILE A 166 -8.00 2.87 -0.36
C ILE A 166 -8.59 1.58 -0.93
N ILE A 167 -9.84 1.59 -1.35
CA ILE A 167 -10.48 0.43 -2.01
C ILE A 167 -9.73 0.07 -3.30
N VAL A 168 -9.43 1.05 -4.15
CA VAL A 168 -8.67 0.82 -5.39
C VAL A 168 -7.28 0.26 -5.11
N ALA A 169 -6.58 0.82 -4.12
CA ALA A 169 -5.26 0.34 -3.69
C ALA A 169 -5.33 -1.11 -3.20
N THR A 170 -6.31 -1.41 -2.33
CA THR A 170 -6.51 -2.74 -1.78
C THR A 170 -6.84 -3.75 -2.87
N LEU A 171 -7.78 -3.44 -3.77
CA LEU A 171 -8.14 -4.31 -4.89
C LEU A 171 -6.96 -4.58 -5.81
N SER A 172 -6.21 -3.54 -6.18
CA SER A 172 -5.05 -3.65 -7.06
C SER A 172 -3.97 -4.54 -6.44
N THR A 173 -3.58 -4.25 -5.20
CA THR A 173 -2.51 -4.97 -4.51
C THR A 173 -2.92 -6.41 -4.21
N ASN A 174 -4.13 -6.62 -3.67
CA ASN A 174 -4.60 -7.95 -3.32
C ASN A 174 -4.79 -8.84 -4.55
N SER A 175 -5.34 -8.30 -5.63
CA SER A 175 -5.49 -9.06 -6.88
C SER A 175 -4.14 -9.47 -7.46
N ALA A 176 -3.18 -8.57 -7.52
CA ALA A 176 -1.85 -8.87 -8.03
C ALA A 176 -1.10 -9.85 -7.13
N ALA A 177 -1.02 -9.58 -5.83
CA ALA A 177 -0.19 -10.35 -4.91
C ALA A 177 -0.78 -11.70 -4.49
N ASN A 178 -2.12 -11.79 -4.34
CA ASN A 178 -2.76 -12.95 -3.70
C ASN A 178 -3.67 -13.76 -4.64
N ILE A 179 -3.94 -13.31 -5.86
CA ILE A 179 -4.78 -14.06 -6.81
C ILE A 179 -3.95 -14.60 -7.97
N VAL A 180 -3.07 -13.80 -8.58
CA VAL A 180 -2.33 -14.19 -9.78
C VAL A 180 -1.46 -15.42 -9.53
N SER A 181 -0.61 -15.39 -8.53
CA SER A 181 0.35 -16.46 -8.27
C SER A 181 -0.31 -17.77 -7.84
N PRO A 182 -1.20 -17.80 -6.85
CA PRO A 182 -1.93 -19.03 -6.51
C PRO A 182 -2.71 -19.61 -7.70
N THR A 183 -3.31 -18.76 -8.53
CA THR A 183 -4.01 -19.23 -9.73
C THR A 183 -3.08 -19.95 -10.69
N ASN A 184 -1.89 -19.39 -10.94
CA ASN A 184 -0.88 -20.03 -11.78
C ASN A 184 -0.36 -21.34 -11.19
N ASP A 185 -0.14 -21.37 -9.87
CA ASP A 185 0.29 -22.59 -9.17
C ASP A 185 -0.75 -23.70 -9.27
N PHE A 186 -2.03 -23.40 -9.03
CA PHE A 186 -3.13 -24.36 -9.19
C PHE A 186 -3.29 -24.82 -10.64
N GLN A 187 -3.14 -23.94 -11.64
CA GLN A 187 -3.16 -24.32 -13.04
C GLN A 187 -2.02 -25.27 -13.39
N ASN A 188 -0.84 -25.09 -12.79
CA ASN A 188 0.30 -25.98 -12.99
C ASN A 188 0.09 -27.35 -12.32
N LEU A 189 -0.56 -27.39 -11.15
CA LEU A 189 -0.86 -28.63 -10.43
C LEU A 189 -1.99 -29.43 -11.11
N ALA A 190 -2.97 -28.77 -11.67
CA ALA A 190 -4.14 -29.41 -12.25
C ALA A 190 -4.50 -28.79 -13.64
N PRO A 191 -3.68 -29.01 -14.68
CA PRO A 191 -3.83 -28.35 -15.98
C PRO A 191 -5.08 -28.73 -16.77
N LYS A 192 -5.90 -29.63 -16.27
CA LYS A 192 -7.15 -30.09 -16.90
C LYS A 192 -8.42 -29.47 -16.34
N PHE A 193 -8.30 -28.54 -15.37
CA PHE A 193 -9.44 -27.81 -14.80
C PHE A 193 -9.43 -26.35 -15.23
#